data_5bbd8db965af267dd86e0ebea096b07f
#
_entry.id   5bbd8db965af267dd86e0ebea096b07f
#
_cell.length_a   1.000
_cell.length_b   1.000
_cell.length_c   1.000
_cell.angle_alpha   90.00
_cell.angle_beta   90.00
_cell.angle_gamma   90.00
#
_symmetry.space_group_name_H-M   'P 1'
#
loop_
_entity.id
_entity.type
_entity.pdbx_description
1 polymer ?
#
loop_
_entity_poly.entity_id
_entity_poly.type
_entity_poly.pdbx_seq_one_letter_code
_entity_poly.pdbx_strand_id
1 'polypeptide(L)'
;MKQHLLKEIELGTKSALLKKKIITHYIYNGSSTITDLSKELDLSVPTVTKFISEMCEEGYINDYGKLETSGGRHPNLYGLNPESGYFIGVDIKRFAINIGLINFKGDMMELKMNIPYKFENSIEGLNELCKLISNFIKKLTIAKDKILNINVNAV
;
A
#
# COMPACT_ATOMS: atom_id res chain seq x y z
N MET A 1 7.03 6.08 -11.86
CA MET A 1 5.70 5.57 -12.32
C MET A 1 4.66 5.57 -11.19
N LYS A 2 4.99 5.06 -9.99
CA LYS A 2 4.02 4.99 -8.85
C LYS A 2 3.66 6.34 -8.22
N GLN A 3 4.54 7.32 -8.25
CA GLN A 3 4.22 8.69 -7.84
C GLN A 3 3.19 9.38 -8.77
N HIS A 4 2.98 8.84 -9.97
CA HIS A 4 2.02 9.38 -10.93
C HIS A 4 0.58 9.17 -10.47
N LEU A 5 0.23 7.95 -10.00
CA LEU A 5 -1.13 7.66 -9.51
C LEU A 5 -1.50 8.52 -8.29
N LEU A 6 -0.58 8.73 -7.34
CA LEU A 6 -0.84 9.57 -6.18
C LEU A 6 -1.13 11.02 -6.59
N LYS A 7 -0.34 11.58 -7.52
CA LYS A 7 -0.57 12.92 -8.07
C LYS A 7 -1.91 13.01 -8.82
N GLU A 8 -2.27 12.01 -9.59
CA GLU A 8 -3.56 11.97 -10.30
C GLU A 8 -4.75 11.86 -9.33
N ILE A 9 -4.59 11.13 -8.21
CA ILE A 9 -5.59 11.06 -7.14
C ILE A 9 -5.75 12.44 -6.48
N GLU A 10 -4.65 13.13 -6.20
CA GLU A 10 -4.68 14.50 -5.66
C GLU A 10 -5.33 15.49 -6.62
N LEU A 11 -5.12 15.34 -7.93
CA LEU A 11 -5.76 16.13 -8.97
C LEU A 11 -7.23 15.76 -9.19
N GLY A 12 -7.71 14.65 -8.64
CA GLY A 12 -9.11 14.23 -8.69
C GLY A 12 -9.58 13.74 -10.05
N THR A 13 -8.69 13.20 -10.90
CA THR A 13 -9.09 12.65 -12.19
C THR A 13 -10.06 11.48 -12.01
N LYS A 14 -11.08 11.36 -12.87
CA LYS A 14 -12.07 10.26 -12.78
C LYS A 14 -11.40 8.88 -12.81
N SER A 15 -10.38 8.71 -13.66
CA SER A 15 -9.62 7.46 -13.77
C SER A 15 -8.92 7.12 -12.45
N ALA A 16 -8.19 8.07 -11.87
CA ALA A 16 -7.47 7.87 -10.62
C ALA A 16 -8.41 7.62 -9.43
N LEU A 17 -9.58 8.27 -9.40
CA LEU A 17 -10.59 8.03 -8.38
C LEU A 17 -11.19 6.62 -8.46
N LEU A 18 -11.38 6.08 -9.69
CA LEU A 18 -11.80 4.70 -9.87
C LEU A 18 -10.71 3.71 -9.46
N LYS A 19 -9.46 3.94 -9.85
CA LYS A 19 -8.32 3.13 -9.39
C LYS A 19 -8.21 3.15 -7.86
N LYS A 20 -8.40 4.31 -7.23
CA LYS A 20 -8.45 4.43 -5.77
C LYS A 20 -9.57 3.57 -5.15
N LYS A 21 -10.78 3.60 -5.73
CA LYS A 21 -11.90 2.76 -5.28
C LYS A 21 -11.56 1.26 -5.35
N ILE A 22 -10.94 0.82 -6.44
CA ILE A 22 -10.53 -0.57 -6.63
C ILE A 22 -9.48 -0.97 -5.58
N ILE A 23 -8.44 -0.14 -5.38
CA ILE A 23 -7.42 -0.37 -4.35
C ILE A 23 -8.06 -0.46 -2.97
N THR A 24 -8.92 0.49 -2.62
CA THR A 24 -9.62 0.53 -1.34
C THR A 24 -10.46 -0.73 -1.12
N HIS A 25 -11.20 -1.17 -2.16
CA HIS A 25 -11.97 -2.41 -2.08
C HIS A 25 -11.06 -3.61 -1.75
N TYR A 26 -9.94 -3.76 -2.45
CA TYR A 26 -9.02 -4.86 -2.20
C TYR A 26 -8.33 -4.81 -0.83
N ILE A 27 -8.08 -3.61 -0.29
CA ILE A 27 -7.55 -3.47 1.07
C ILE A 27 -8.51 -4.05 2.11
N TYR A 28 -9.80 -3.78 1.98
CA TYR A 28 -10.80 -4.17 2.98
C TYR A 28 -11.39 -5.57 2.74
N ASN A 29 -11.53 -6.00 1.49
CA ASN A 29 -12.24 -7.23 1.12
C ASN A 29 -11.33 -8.32 0.58
N GLY A 30 -10.06 -8.02 0.31
CA GLY A 30 -9.13 -8.97 -0.31
C GLY A 30 -9.37 -9.15 -1.81
N SER A 31 -8.74 -10.18 -2.38
CA SER A 31 -8.81 -10.48 -3.81
C SER A 31 -10.22 -10.92 -4.22
N SER A 32 -10.63 -10.56 -5.44
CA SER A 32 -11.95 -10.89 -5.98
C SER A 32 -11.91 -11.11 -7.50
N THR A 33 -13.01 -11.64 -8.05
CA THR A 33 -13.18 -11.74 -9.50
C THR A 33 -13.64 -10.39 -10.08
N ILE A 34 -13.46 -10.20 -11.40
CA ILE A 34 -13.95 -8.99 -12.10
C ILE A 34 -15.47 -8.85 -11.92
N THR A 35 -16.21 -9.96 -11.96
CA THR A 35 -17.67 -9.95 -11.82
C THR A 35 -18.10 -9.50 -10.41
N ASP A 36 -17.44 -9.98 -9.37
CA ASP A 36 -17.75 -9.58 -8.00
C ASP A 36 -17.39 -8.10 -7.77
N LEU A 37 -16.19 -7.69 -8.22
CA LEU A 37 -15.76 -6.29 -8.14
C LEU A 37 -16.71 -5.34 -8.89
N SER A 38 -17.22 -5.76 -10.04
CA SER A 38 -18.23 -5.02 -10.82
C SER A 38 -19.51 -4.77 -10.03
N LYS A 39 -20.02 -5.79 -9.36
CA LYS A 39 -21.23 -5.71 -8.50
C LYS A 39 -20.98 -4.81 -7.28
N GLU A 40 -19.87 -5.03 -6.58
CA GLU A 40 -19.53 -4.29 -5.35
C GLU A 40 -19.30 -2.79 -5.59
N LEU A 41 -18.71 -2.43 -6.73
CA LEU A 41 -18.43 -1.04 -7.07
C LEU A 41 -19.53 -0.36 -7.90
N ASP A 42 -20.59 -1.09 -8.26
CA ASP A 42 -21.67 -0.63 -9.15
C ASP A 42 -21.11 -0.09 -10.49
N LEU A 43 -20.22 -0.89 -11.10
CA LEU A 43 -19.58 -0.58 -12.38
C LEU A 43 -19.86 -1.68 -13.40
N SER A 44 -19.84 -1.33 -14.69
CA SER A 44 -19.96 -2.35 -15.72
C SER A 44 -18.74 -3.26 -15.80
N VAL A 45 -18.95 -4.54 -16.13
CA VAL A 45 -17.86 -5.52 -16.30
C VAL A 45 -16.79 -5.03 -17.29
N PRO A 46 -17.11 -4.45 -18.46
CA PRO A 46 -16.11 -3.90 -19.36
C PRO A 46 -15.27 -2.79 -18.72
N THR A 47 -15.89 -1.91 -17.94
CA THR A 47 -15.18 -0.84 -17.22
C THR A 47 -14.20 -1.41 -16.23
N VAL A 48 -14.63 -2.35 -15.40
CA VAL A 48 -13.75 -3.00 -14.41
C VAL A 48 -12.62 -3.75 -15.11
N THR A 49 -12.92 -4.51 -16.18
CA THR A 49 -11.91 -5.24 -16.95
C THR A 49 -10.82 -4.31 -17.47
N LYS A 50 -11.20 -3.15 -18.02
CA LYS A 50 -10.26 -2.15 -18.51
C LYS A 50 -9.32 -1.68 -17.38
N PHE A 51 -9.88 -1.26 -16.24
CA PHE A 51 -9.07 -0.76 -15.12
C PHE A 51 -8.20 -1.84 -14.49
N ILE A 52 -8.69 -3.06 -14.37
CA ILE A 52 -7.88 -4.19 -13.86
C ILE A 52 -6.71 -4.46 -14.80
N SER A 53 -6.92 -4.49 -16.14
CA SER A 53 -5.83 -4.68 -17.11
C SER A 53 -4.78 -3.56 -16.99
N GLU A 54 -5.19 -2.29 -16.96
CA GLU A 54 -4.29 -1.16 -16.78
C GLU A 54 -3.50 -1.27 -15.47
N MET A 55 -4.16 -1.60 -14.37
CA MET A 55 -3.51 -1.69 -13.05
C MET A 55 -2.59 -2.91 -12.93
N CYS A 56 -2.86 -3.99 -13.68
CA CYS A 56 -1.93 -5.11 -13.80
C CYS A 56 -0.66 -4.69 -14.57
N GLU A 57 -0.80 -3.98 -15.70
CA GLU A 57 0.32 -3.46 -16.48
C GLU A 57 1.16 -2.45 -15.66
N GLU A 58 0.50 -1.61 -14.88
CA GLU A 58 1.13 -0.65 -13.98
C GLU A 58 1.77 -1.32 -12.73
N GLY A 59 1.49 -2.61 -12.49
CA GLY A 59 2.04 -3.40 -11.39
C GLY A 59 1.39 -3.17 -10.02
N TYR A 60 0.20 -2.59 -9.96
CA TYR A 60 -0.57 -2.43 -8.70
C TYR A 60 -1.38 -3.67 -8.33
N ILE A 61 -1.80 -4.43 -9.34
CA ILE A 61 -2.65 -5.62 -9.20
C ILE A 61 -1.95 -6.82 -9.83
N ASN A 62 -2.11 -7.98 -9.20
CA ASN A 62 -1.71 -9.27 -9.73
C ASN A 62 -2.94 -10.09 -10.14
N ASP A 63 -2.80 -10.86 -11.22
CA ASP A 63 -3.67 -11.98 -11.55
C ASP A 63 -3.16 -13.19 -10.75
N TYR A 64 -3.97 -13.66 -9.80
CA TYR A 64 -3.67 -14.82 -8.96
C TYR A 64 -4.14 -16.14 -9.57
N GLY A 65 -4.56 -16.11 -10.82
CA GLY A 65 -5.02 -17.30 -11.54
C GLY A 65 -6.48 -17.66 -11.29
N LYS A 66 -6.83 -18.86 -11.73
CA LYS A 66 -8.22 -19.34 -11.72
C LYS A 66 -8.65 -19.74 -10.32
N LEU A 67 -9.85 -19.30 -9.95
CA LEU A 67 -10.52 -19.77 -8.76
C LEU A 67 -11.00 -21.21 -8.99
N GLU A 68 -10.60 -22.17 -8.15
CA GLU A 68 -11.14 -23.52 -8.19
C GLU A 68 -12.61 -23.49 -7.74
N THR A 69 -13.50 -23.80 -8.66
CA THR A 69 -14.93 -23.95 -8.38
C THR A 69 -15.36 -25.38 -8.70
N SER A 70 -16.31 -25.91 -7.96
CA SER A 70 -16.81 -27.28 -8.10
C SER A 70 -17.62 -27.55 -9.37
N GLY A 71 -17.63 -26.64 -10.34
CA GLY A 71 -18.27 -26.81 -11.65
C GLY A 71 -18.43 -25.47 -12.38
N GLY A 72 -18.24 -25.48 -13.71
CA GLY A 72 -18.46 -24.33 -14.59
C GLY A 72 -17.20 -23.52 -14.93
N ARG A 73 -17.39 -22.28 -15.36
CA ARG A 73 -16.33 -21.37 -15.76
C ARG A 73 -15.52 -20.96 -14.54
N HIS A 74 -14.20 -21.16 -14.59
CA HIS A 74 -13.26 -20.73 -13.55
C HIS A 74 -12.81 -19.28 -13.80
N PRO A 75 -13.37 -18.28 -13.10
CA PRO A 75 -12.93 -16.89 -13.29
C PRO A 75 -11.56 -16.67 -12.64
N ASN A 76 -10.80 -15.72 -13.19
CA ASN A 76 -9.54 -15.29 -12.57
C ASN A 76 -9.79 -14.45 -11.33
N LEU A 77 -8.93 -14.63 -10.35
CA LEU A 77 -8.89 -13.88 -9.11
C LEU A 77 -7.84 -12.76 -9.23
N TYR A 78 -8.23 -11.53 -8.94
CA TYR A 78 -7.36 -10.36 -8.97
C TYR A 78 -7.23 -9.74 -7.57
N GLY A 79 -6.08 -9.17 -7.27
CA GLY A 79 -5.86 -8.51 -5.98
C GLY A 79 -4.60 -7.65 -5.99
N LEU A 80 -4.35 -6.94 -4.89
CA LEU A 80 -3.20 -6.05 -4.78
C LEU A 80 -1.88 -6.82 -4.91
N ASN A 81 -0.93 -6.23 -5.62
CA ASN A 81 0.45 -6.68 -5.65
C ASN A 81 1.17 -6.20 -4.38
N PRO A 82 1.54 -7.07 -3.45
CA PRO A 82 2.19 -6.67 -2.20
C PRO A 82 3.52 -5.95 -2.42
N GLU A 83 4.24 -6.27 -3.50
CA GLU A 83 5.52 -5.66 -3.84
C GLU A 83 5.40 -4.35 -4.62
N SER A 84 4.18 -3.87 -4.84
CA SER A 84 3.92 -2.64 -5.58
C SER A 84 4.48 -1.41 -4.89
N GLY A 85 4.53 -1.39 -3.57
CA GLY A 85 5.07 -0.29 -2.79
C GLY A 85 5.05 -0.60 -1.31
N TYR A 86 5.72 0.27 -0.54
CA TYR A 86 5.86 0.11 0.90
C TYR A 86 5.59 1.42 1.61
N PHE A 87 5.14 1.32 2.84
CA PHE A 87 4.88 2.47 3.72
C PHE A 87 5.59 2.25 5.04
N ILE A 88 6.19 3.30 5.58
CA ILE A 88 6.80 3.31 6.89
C ILE A 88 5.94 4.13 7.83
N GLY A 89 5.59 3.54 8.98
CA GLY A 89 4.95 4.22 10.09
C GLY A 89 5.93 4.42 11.23
N VAL A 90 5.98 5.63 11.78
CA VAL A 90 6.77 5.98 12.95
C VAL A 90 5.82 6.52 14.02
N ASP A 91 5.79 5.87 15.17
CA ASP A 91 5.00 6.27 16.33
C ASP A 91 5.95 6.77 17.42
N ILE A 92 5.93 8.08 17.67
CA ILE A 92 6.79 8.74 18.64
C ILE A 92 6.08 8.79 19.99
N LYS A 93 6.70 8.16 20.99
CA LYS A 93 6.32 8.24 22.41
C LYS A 93 7.31 9.10 23.17
N ARG A 94 6.97 9.43 24.40
CA ARG A 94 7.81 10.31 25.24
C ARG A 94 9.27 9.85 25.38
N PHE A 95 9.51 8.53 25.49
CA PHE A 95 10.84 7.94 25.74
C PHE A 95 11.22 6.84 24.77
N ALA A 96 10.42 6.61 23.72
CA ALA A 96 10.68 5.59 22.71
C ALA A 96 10.02 5.92 21.39
N ILE A 97 10.47 5.28 20.32
CA ILE A 97 9.75 5.23 19.05
C ILE A 97 9.49 3.78 18.65
N ASN A 98 8.38 3.58 17.94
CA ASN A 98 8.10 2.37 17.19
C ASN A 98 8.21 2.67 15.70
N ILE A 99 8.83 1.80 14.92
CA ILE A 99 8.96 1.93 13.47
C ILE A 99 8.49 0.64 12.83
N GLY A 100 7.53 0.74 11.91
CA GLY A 100 7.00 -0.40 11.17
C GLY A 100 7.07 -0.19 9.67
N LEU A 101 7.20 -1.29 8.92
CA LEU A 101 7.11 -1.35 7.47
C LEU A 101 5.90 -2.20 7.10
N ILE A 102 5.02 -1.68 6.26
CA ILE A 102 3.94 -2.45 5.62
C ILE A 102 4.11 -2.47 4.12
N ASN A 103 3.65 -3.54 3.48
CA ASN A 103 3.61 -3.65 2.03
C ASN A 103 2.35 -2.95 1.45
N PHE A 104 2.22 -2.95 0.13
CA PHE A 104 1.10 -2.29 -0.56
C PHE A 104 -0.27 -2.94 -0.25
N LYS A 105 -0.28 -4.17 0.21
CA LYS A 105 -1.48 -4.90 0.63
C LYS A 105 -1.89 -4.60 2.08
N GLY A 106 -0.99 -3.99 2.86
CA GLY A 106 -1.19 -3.67 4.28
C GLY A 106 -0.62 -4.70 5.25
N ASP A 107 0.08 -5.73 4.75
CA ASP A 107 0.71 -6.73 5.62
C ASP A 107 1.94 -6.12 6.31
N MET A 108 2.09 -6.38 7.61
CA MET A 108 3.26 -5.98 8.38
C MET A 108 4.47 -6.81 7.98
N MET A 109 5.50 -6.14 7.45
CA MET A 109 6.73 -6.78 6.97
C MET A 109 7.83 -6.74 8.02
N GLU A 110 7.97 -5.64 8.71
CA GLU A 110 8.95 -5.45 9.78
C GLU A 110 8.40 -4.49 10.83
N LEU A 111 8.68 -4.78 12.10
CA LEU A 111 8.28 -3.92 13.21
C LEU A 111 9.39 -3.90 14.26
N LYS A 112 9.84 -2.70 14.63
CA LYS A 112 10.73 -2.46 15.76
C LYS A 112 10.02 -1.58 16.77
N MET A 113 9.89 -2.11 17.96
CA MET A 113 9.20 -1.44 19.07
C MET A 113 10.19 -1.00 20.13
N ASN A 114 9.80 0.05 20.84
CA ASN A 114 10.50 0.57 22.01
C ASN A 114 11.98 0.92 21.74
N ILE A 115 12.27 1.46 20.56
CA ILE A 115 13.60 2.00 20.26
C ILE A 115 13.81 3.21 21.18
N PRO A 116 14.85 3.24 22.00
CA PRO A 116 15.09 4.35 22.92
C PRO A 116 15.21 5.68 22.16
N TYR A 117 14.40 6.65 22.53
CA TYR A 117 14.38 7.98 21.97
C TYR A 117 13.68 8.92 22.94
N LYS A 118 14.30 10.03 23.26
CA LYS A 118 13.68 11.08 24.07
C LYS A 118 13.17 12.17 23.16
N PHE A 119 11.86 12.35 23.14
CA PHE A 119 11.27 13.42 22.34
C PHE A 119 11.70 14.79 22.90
N GLU A 120 12.38 15.57 22.08
CA GLU A 120 12.79 16.93 22.35
C GLU A 120 12.43 17.82 21.15
N ASN A 121 11.78 18.95 21.42
CA ASN A 121 11.48 19.94 20.39
C ASN A 121 12.73 20.79 20.11
N SER A 122 13.74 20.15 19.52
CA SER A 122 15.04 20.74 19.19
C SER A 122 15.54 20.20 17.85
N ILE A 123 16.52 20.87 17.25
CA ILE A 123 17.18 20.41 16.02
C ILE A 123 17.92 19.09 16.28
N GLU A 124 18.54 18.96 17.44
CA GLU A 124 19.24 17.76 17.87
C GLU A 124 18.28 16.55 17.96
N GLY A 125 17.11 16.75 18.59
CA GLY A 125 16.07 15.72 18.67
C GLY A 125 15.56 15.31 17.29
N LEU A 126 15.34 16.25 16.38
CA LEU A 126 14.96 15.96 15.00
C LEU A 126 16.04 15.19 14.25
N ASN A 127 17.31 15.57 14.40
CA ASN A 127 18.43 14.87 13.76
C ASN A 127 18.55 13.42 14.26
N GLU A 128 18.35 13.19 15.56
CA GLU A 128 18.36 11.85 16.13
C GLU A 128 17.21 11.00 15.57
N LEU A 129 15.99 11.56 15.49
CA LEU A 129 14.84 10.89 14.89
C LEU A 129 15.13 10.49 13.43
N CYS A 130 15.62 11.43 12.62
CA CYS A 130 16.00 11.16 11.23
C CYS A 130 17.07 10.06 11.12
N LYS A 131 18.05 10.04 12.01
CA LYS A 131 19.08 9.02 12.08
C LYS A 131 18.50 7.63 12.40
N LEU A 132 17.58 7.54 13.36
CA LEU A 132 16.92 6.28 13.70
C LEU A 132 16.08 5.73 12.54
N ILE A 133 15.30 6.59 11.88
CA ILE A 133 14.51 6.22 10.68
C ILE A 133 15.44 5.77 9.55
N SER A 134 16.50 6.53 9.27
CA SER A 134 17.48 6.19 8.23
C SER A 134 18.18 4.84 8.51
N ASN A 135 18.52 4.57 9.76
CA ASN A 135 19.13 3.31 10.16
C ASN A 135 18.15 2.12 10.00
N PHE A 136 16.87 2.34 10.28
CA PHE A 136 15.84 1.35 10.01
C PHE A 136 15.74 1.05 8.51
N ILE A 137 15.62 2.09 7.68
CA ILE A 137 15.51 1.96 6.22
C ILE A 137 16.72 1.25 5.62
N LYS A 138 17.94 1.57 6.06
CA LYS A 138 19.18 0.95 5.57
C LYS A 138 19.23 -0.56 5.77
N LYS A 139 18.60 -1.06 6.83
CA LYS A 139 18.57 -2.49 7.18
C LYS A 139 17.49 -3.27 6.43
N LEU A 140 16.53 -2.59 5.79
CA LEU A 140 15.49 -3.25 5.03
C LEU A 140 16.05 -3.94 3.79
N THR A 141 15.53 -5.10 3.46
CA THR A 141 15.91 -5.88 2.26
C THR A 141 15.14 -5.48 1.00
N ILE A 142 14.15 -4.59 1.13
CA ILE A 142 13.34 -4.09 0.02
C ILE A 142 14.07 -3.05 -0.84
N ALA A 143 13.61 -2.84 -2.07
CA ALA A 143 14.05 -1.75 -2.92
C ALA A 143 13.59 -0.40 -2.33
N LYS A 144 14.53 0.50 -2.03
CA LYS A 144 14.26 1.76 -1.30
C LYS A 144 13.41 2.74 -2.12
N ASP A 145 13.53 2.70 -3.43
CA ASP A 145 12.74 3.50 -4.37
C ASP A 145 11.26 3.11 -4.41
N LYS A 146 10.92 1.94 -3.84
CA LYS A 146 9.53 1.50 -3.66
C LYS A 146 8.88 1.99 -2.35
N ILE A 147 9.59 2.69 -1.48
CA ILE A 147 8.99 3.34 -0.30
C ILE A 147 8.21 4.56 -0.79
N LEU A 148 6.88 4.49 -0.66
CA LEU A 148 5.96 5.49 -1.18
C LEU A 148 5.76 6.64 -0.21
N ASN A 149 5.75 6.35 1.09
CA ASN A 149 5.55 7.37 2.12
C ASN A 149 6.12 6.92 3.47
N ILE A 150 6.50 7.91 4.28
CA ILE A 150 6.85 7.76 5.69
C ILE A 150 5.89 8.63 6.49
N ASN A 151 5.06 8.02 7.31
CA ASN A 151 4.12 8.71 8.18
C ASN A 151 4.68 8.75 9.60
N VAL A 152 4.75 9.93 10.19
CA VAL A 152 5.22 10.14 11.55
C VAL A 152 4.08 10.65 12.40
N ASN A 153 3.76 9.93 13.47
CA ASN A 153 2.78 10.29 14.47
C ASN A 153 3.49 10.57 15.81
N ALA A 154 3.12 11.64 16.46
CA ALA A 154 3.62 12.01 17.79
C ALA A 154 2.46 12.20 18.75
N VAL A 155 2.55 11.63 19.94
CA VAL A 155 1.56 11.74 21.02
C VAL A 155 2.00 12.79 22.02
#